data_72a25e6d672461679e299890c40ba38f
#
_entry.id   72a25e6d672461679e299890c40ba38f
#
_cell.length_a   1.000
_cell.length_b   1.000
_cell.length_c   1.000
_cell.angle_alpha   90.00
_cell.angle_beta   90.00
_cell.angle_gamma   90.00
#
_symmetry.space_group_name_H-M   'P 1'
#
loop_
_entity.id
_entity.type
_entity.pdbx_description
1 polymer ?
#
loop_
_entity_poly.entity_id
_entity_poly.type
_entity_poly.pdbx_seq_one_letter_code
_entity_poly.pdbx_strand_id
1 'polypeptide(L)'
;MKMEDVMLEFIEQAIKLLVDKPDEVKVDIVETEQRIIYELTVGDGDYGKVIGKSGRNISALRTLVFAINAKEGGKRARLDVID
;
A
#
# COMPACT_ATOMS: atom_id res chain seq x y z
N MET A 1 5.38 -7.02 17.36
CA MET A 1 4.90 -6.98 15.95
C MET A 1 5.89 -6.22 15.11
N LYS A 2 6.25 -6.77 13.96
CA LYS A 2 7.18 -6.09 13.06
C LYS A 2 6.50 -4.93 12.37
N MET A 3 7.26 -3.89 12.06
CA MET A 3 6.75 -2.71 11.37
C MET A 3 6.14 -3.08 10.01
N GLU A 4 6.74 -4.03 9.29
CA GLU A 4 6.21 -4.48 8.01
C GLU A 4 4.78 -5.04 8.13
N ASP A 5 4.50 -5.76 9.22
CA ASP A 5 3.17 -6.31 9.45
C ASP A 5 2.14 -5.21 9.74
N VAL A 6 2.55 -4.22 10.52
CA VAL A 6 1.70 -3.07 10.84
C VAL A 6 1.42 -2.25 9.58
N MET A 7 2.45 -2.02 8.78
CA MET A 7 2.30 -1.26 7.54
C MET A 7 1.41 -1.99 6.54
N LEU A 8 1.59 -3.31 6.41
CA LEU A 8 0.77 -4.13 5.53
C LEU A 8 -0.71 -4.02 5.93
N GLU A 9 -0.99 -4.16 7.22
CA GLU A 9 -2.35 -4.07 7.73
C GLU A 9 -2.95 -2.67 7.49
N PHE A 10 -2.16 -1.63 7.71
CA PHE A 10 -2.61 -0.26 7.44
C PHE A 10 -3.00 -0.07 5.98
N ILE A 11 -2.14 -0.49 5.06
CA ILE A 11 -2.40 -0.38 3.62
C ILE A 11 -3.66 -1.17 3.25
N GLU A 12 -3.74 -2.41 3.72
CA GLU A 12 -4.86 -3.30 3.41
C GLU A 12 -6.18 -2.70 3.89
N GLN A 13 -6.24 -2.25 5.14
CA GLN A 13 -7.47 -1.68 5.68
C GLN A 13 -7.87 -0.38 4.99
N ALA A 14 -6.90 0.48 4.68
CA ALA A 14 -7.18 1.72 3.97
C ALA A 14 -7.78 1.45 2.58
N ILE A 15 -7.18 0.51 1.84
CA ILE A 15 -7.63 0.18 0.49
C ILE A 15 -9.02 -0.47 0.51
N LYS A 16 -9.29 -1.32 1.50
CA LYS A 16 -10.61 -1.96 1.62
C LYS A 16 -11.74 -0.95 1.76
N LEU A 17 -11.44 0.22 2.29
CA LEU A 17 -12.44 1.30 2.43
C LEU A 17 -12.70 2.03 1.11
N LEU A 18 -11.85 1.89 0.13
CA LEU A 18 -11.96 2.59 -1.15
C LEU A 18 -12.58 1.74 -2.26
N VAL A 19 -12.46 0.44 -2.18
CA VAL A 19 -12.81 -0.46 -3.28
C VAL A 19 -14.19 -1.08 -3.11
N ASP A 20 -14.73 -1.61 -4.21
CA ASP A 20 -16.01 -2.31 -4.21
C ASP A 20 -15.87 -3.78 -3.83
N LYS A 21 -14.67 -4.34 -4.00
CA LYS A 21 -14.40 -5.76 -3.74
C LYS A 21 -13.32 -5.91 -2.67
N PRO A 22 -13.66 -5.60 -1.40
CA PRO A 22 -12.67 -5.64 -0.33
C PRO A 22 -12.09 -7.04 -0.10
N ASP A 23 -12.83 -8.09 -0.42
CA ASP A 23 -12.36 -9.47 -0.27
C ASP A 23 -11.23 -9.81 -1.23
N GLU A 24 -11.04 -9.02 -2.28
CA GLU A 24 -10.01 -9.26 -3.29
C GLU A 24 -8.79 -8.37 -3.10
N VAL A 25 -8.74 -7.62 -2.02
CA VAL A 25 -7.56 -6.80 -1.69
C VAL A 25 -6.48 -7.70 -1.11
N LYS A 26 -5.29 -7.62 -1.67
CA LYS A 26 -4.14 -8.39 -1.22
C LYS A 26 -2.89 -7.52 -1.24
N VAL A 27 -2.10 -7.61 -0.18
CA VAL A 27 -0.83 -6.90 -0.09
C VAL A 27 0.27 -7.92 0.15
N ASP A 28 1.25 -7.95 -0.73
CA ASP A 28 2.43 -8.80 -0.57
C ASP A 28 3.64 -7.95 -0.23
N ILE A 29 4.56 -8.51 0.52
CA ILE A 29 5.80 -7.83 0.88
C ILE A 29 6.94 -8.46 0.11
N VAL A 30 7.69 -7.62 -0.62
CA VAL A 30 8.91 -8.03 -1.30
C VAL A 30 10.05 -7.23 -0.68
N GLU A 31 11.02 -7.93 -0.13
CA GLU A 31 12.15 -7.28 0.52
C GLU A 31 13.42 -7.46 -0.31
N THR A 32 14.12 -6.34 -0.53
CA THR A 32 15.44 -6.33 -1.15
C THR A 32 16.45 -5.86 -0.11
N GLU A 33 17.73 -5.76 -0.49
CA GLU A 33 18.76 -5.26 0.43
C GLU A 33 18.49 -3.82 0.85
N GLN A 34 17.85 -3.03 -0.01
CA GLN A 34 17.70 -1.59 0.20
C GLN A 34 16.25 -1.15 0.42
N ARG A 35 15.27 -1.99 0.07
CA ARG A 35 13.87 -1.59 0.08
C ARG A 35 12.97 -2.67 0.62
N ILE A 36 11.82 -2.21 1.14
CA ILE A 36 10.66 -3.07 1.43
C ILE A 36 9.56 -2.59 0.50
N ILE A 37 9.07 -3.47 -0.37
CA ILE A 37 8.07 -3.13 -1.37
C ILE A 37 6.75 -3.78 -0.98
N TYR A 38 5.72 -2.95 -0.81
CA TYR A 38 4.36 -3.43 -0.56
C TYR A 38 3.64 -3.45 -1.90
N GLU A 39 3.34 -4.65 -2.38
CA GLU A 39 2.67 -4.83 -3.68
C GLU A 39 1.20 -5.07 -3.46
N LEU A 40 0.40 -4.13 -3.90
CA LEU A 40 -1.05 -4.14 -3.72
C LEU A 40 -1.74 -4.68 -4.96
N THR A 41 -2.61 -5.66 -4.77
CA THR A 41 -3.48 -6.20 -5.82
C THR A 41 -4.92 -6.03 -5.39
N VAL A 42 -5.79 -5.65 -6.33
CA VAL A 42 -7.21 -5.47 -6.05
C VAL A 42 -8.06 -6.18 -7.09
N GLY A 43 -9.35 -6.28 -6.86
CA GLY A 43 -10.27 -6.94 -7.77
C GLY A 43 -10.49 -6.17 -9.07
N ASP A 44 -11.06 -6.87 -10.05
CA ASP A 44 -11.37 -6.27 -11.35
C ASP A 44 -12.27 -5.04 -11.17
N GLY A 45 -11.87 -3.96 -11.84
CA GLY A 45 -12.63 -2.71 -11.81
C GLY A 45 -12.27 -1.80 -10.66
N ASP A 46 -11.45 -2.24 -9.70
CA ASP A 46 -11.13 -1.43 -8.51
C ASP A 46 -9.82 -0.65 -8.64
N TYR A 47 -9.00 -0.95 -9.63
CA TYR A 47 -7.73 -0.26 -9.82
C TYR A 47 -7.89 1.27 -9.83
N GLY A 48 -8.86 1.78 -10.61
CA GLY A 48 -9.11 3.21 -10.69
C GLY A 48 -9.52 3.84 -9.37
N LYS A 49 -10.21 3.08 -8.50
CA LYS A 49 -10.61 3.56 -7.18
C LYS A 49 -9.43 3.71 -6.25
N VAL A 50 -8.44 2.83 -6.39
CA VAL A 50 -7.19 2.91 -5.62
C VAL A 50 -6.39 4.12 -6.05
N ILE A 51 -6.23 4.30 -7.35
CA ILE A 51 -5.47 5.44 -7.90
C ILE A 51 -6.18 6.76 -7.56
N GLY A 52 -7.50 6.80 -7.78
CA GLY A 52 -8.31 7.98 -7.55
C GLY A 52 -8.16 9.01 -8.66
N LYS A 53 -8.99 10.03 -8.60
CA LYS A 53 -8.98 11.10 -9.61
C LYS A 53 -7.62 11.80 -9.58
N SER A 54 -6.99 11.86 -10.75
CA SER A 54 -5.67 12.47 -10.92
C SER A 54 -4.60 11.88 -9.99
N GLY A 55 -4.77 10.61 -9.61
CA GLY A 55 -3.81 9.91 -8.77
C GLY A 55 -3.83 10.31 -7.30
N ARG A 56 -4.86 11.01 -6.84
CA ARG A 56 -4.89 11.57 -5.49
C ARG A 56 -4.90 10.53 -4.38
N ASN A 57 -5.61 9.42 -4.57
CA ASN A 57 -5.71 8.41 -3.53
C ASN A 57 -4.37 7.71 -3.31
N ILE A 58 -3.76 7.25 -4.39
CA ILE A 58 -2.48 6.55 -4.27
C ILE A 58 -1.37 7.48 -3.80
N SER A 59 -1.39 8.73 -4.24
CA SER A 59 -0.41 9.74 -3.81
C SER A 59 -0.52 10.00 -2.31
N ALA A 60 -1.74 10.16 -1.80
CA ALA A 60 -1.97 10.37 -0.36
C ALA A 60 -1.49 9.18 0.45
N LEU A 61 -1.79 7.97 0.00
CA LEU A 61 -1.39 6.75 0.69
C LEU A 61 0.13 6.61 0.70
N ARG A 62 0.79 6.88 -0.42
CA ARG A 62 2.25 6.85 -0.51
C ARG A 62 2.89 7.87 0.43
N THR A 63 2.30 9.04 0.56
CA THR A 63 2.79 10.06 1.49
C THR A 63 2.74 9.56 2.92
N LEU A 64 1.64 8.91 3.33
CA LEU A 64 1.54 8.35 4.67
C LEU A 64 2.52 7.21 4.89
N VAL A 65 2.64 6.30 3.93
CA VAL A 65 3.61 5.20 4.01
C VAL A 65 5.02 5.75 4.17
N PHE A 66 5.37 6.75 3.38
CA PHE A 66 6.69 7.39 3.45
C PHE A 66 6.94 8.02 4.82
N ALA A 67 5.95 8.74 5.36
CA ALA A 67 6.07 9.41 6.65
C ALA A 67 6.25 8.43 7.79
N ILE A 68 5.47 7.35 7.79
CA ILE A 68 5.56 6.30 8.81
C ILE A 68 6.93 5.62 8.73
N ASN A 69 7.35 5.30 7.53
CA ASN A 69 8.63 4.66 7.30
C ASN A 69 9.81 5.54 7.76
N ALA A 70 9.73 6.83 7.49
CA ALA A 70 10.77 7.78 7.88
C ALA A 70 10.93 7.85 9.40
N LYS A 71 9.81 7.80 10.13
CA LYS A 71 9.83 7.80 11.60
C LYS A 71 10.50 6.56 12.16
N GLU A 72 10.19 5.39 11.59
CA GLU A 72 10.71 4.12 12.09
C GLU A 72 12.17 3.87 11.70
N GLY A 73 12.60 4.44 10.58
CA GLY A 73 13.94 4.21 10.06
C GLY A 73 14.07 2.87 9.34
N GLY A 74 15.29 2.47 9.06
CA GLY A 74 15.56 1.23 8.36
C GLY A 74 15.46 1.37 6.85
N LYS A 75 15.06 0.28 6.17
CA LYS A 75 14.96 0.26 4.72
C LYS A 75 13.85 1.18 4.23
N ARG A 76 14.00 1.69 3.02
CA ARG A 76 12.97 2.51 2.39
C ARG A 76 11.76 1.65 2.02
N ALA A 77 10.59 2.15 2.37
CA ALA A 77 9.33 1.52 1.97
C ALA A 77 8.86 2.08 0.63
N ARG A 78 8.26 1.21 -0.16
CA ARG A 78 7.65 1.59 -1.42
C ARG A 78 6.30 0.89 -1.56
N LEU A 79 5.32 1.58 -2.11
CA LEU A 79 4.00 1.01 -2.37
C LEU A 79 3.76 0.97 -3.87
N ASP A 80 3.61 -0.22 -4.41
CA ASP A 80 3.31 -0.45 -5.81
C ASP A 80 1.91 -1.04 -5.96
N VAL A 81 1.19 -0.57 -6.96
CA VAL A 81 -0.12 -1.13 -7.30
C VAL A 81 0.05 -1.99 -8.54
N ILE A 82 -0.31 -3.25 -8.41
CA ILE A 82 -0.19 -4.22 -9.51
C ILE A 82 -1.48 -4.19 -10.31
N ASP A 83 -1.35 -3.99 -11.59
CA ASP A 83 -2.50 -3.93 -12.47
C ASP A 83 -2.70 -5.26 -13.20
#